data_d0fe5e727b465f838721e5d2995b0f93
#
_entry.id   d0fe5e727b465f838721e5d2995b0f93
#
_cell.length_a   1.000
_cell.length_b   1.000
_cell.length_c   1.000
_cell.angle_alpha   90.00
_cell.angle_beta   90.00
_cell.angle_gamma   90.00
#
_symmetry.space_group_name_H-M   'P 1'
#
loop_
_entity.id
_entity.type
_entity.pdbx_description
1 polymer ?
#
loop_
_entity_poly.entity_id
_entity_poly.type
_entity_poly.pdbx_seq_one_letter_code
_entity_poly.pdbx_strand_id
1 'polypeptide(L)'
;MGQAYALLYPDKMTGFVSIDSAPLQRSYVTAVEIWLLKRMEPVYAHYPWKWLLKSGSEGVAKTDYGRSLMREMMLNYDGNQKRYAQIAGHGYRILAAAMEKNLPYELKCPSLLICGTQDHAGSCIRYNKAWHQKSKIPLKWIEGAGHNSNTDKPELINSLIEEFAAGI
;
A
#
# COMPACT_ATOMS: atom_id res chain seq x y z
N MET A 1 6.99 -0.73 -6.00
CA MET A 1 7.71 -1.25 -7.20
C MET A 1 7.23 -0.57 -8.49
N GLY A 2 5.93 -0.49 -8.78
CA GLY A 2 5.40 0.10 -10.02
C GLY A 2 5.91 1.51 -10.35
N GLN A 3 5.95 2.43 -9.38
CA GLN A 3 6.48 3.79 -9.59
C GLN A 3 7.98 3.79 -9.97
N ALA A 4 8.78 2.89 -9.38
CA ALA A 4 10.19 2.75 -9.75
C ALA A 4 10.36 2.14 -11.14
N TYR A 5 9.50 1.21 -11.54
CA TYR A 5 9.47 0.67 -12.89
C TYR A 5 9.08 1.75 -13.91
N ALA A 6 8.06 2.55 -13.62
CA ALA A 6 7.65 3.65 -14.47
C ALA A 6 8.76 4.71 -14.68
N LEU A 7 9.58 4.95 -13.66
CA LEU A 7 10.73 5.84 -13.77
C LEU A 7 11.82 5.28 -14.70
N LEU A 8 12.10 3.97 -14.60
CA LEU A 8 13.17 3.32 -15.36
C LEU A 8 12.76 2.97 -16.80
N TYR A 9 11.50 2.69 -17.02
CA TYR A 9 10.96 2.20 -18.28
C TYR A 9 9.64 2.89 -18.65
N PRO A 10 9.64 4.24 -18.79
CA PRO A 10 8.39 4.99 -19.01
C PRO A 10 7.67 4.57 -20.30
N ASP A 11 8.42 4.23 -21.35
CA ASP A 11 7.85 3.84 -22.65
C ASP A 11 7.25 2.42 -22.67
N LYS A 12 7.44 1.65 -21.57
CA LYS A 12 6.86 0.30 -21.43
C LYS A 12 5.59 0.30 -20.57
N MET A 13 5.14 1.48 -20.13
CA MET A 13 3.95 1.64 -19.30
C MET A 13 2.81 2.20 -20.12
N THR A 14 1.77 1.42 -20.35
CA THR A 14 0.53 1.88 -21.00
C THR A 14 -0.43 2.51 -19.99
N GLY A 15 -0.39 2.07 -18.73
CA GLY A 15 -1.21 2.60 -17.66
C GLY A 15 -0.68 2.22 -16.28
N PHE A 16 -1.14 2.91 -15.25
CA PHE A 16 -0.76 2.65 -13.85
C PHE A 16 -1.96 2.78 -12.91
N VAL A 17 -2.24 1.73 -12.17
CA VAL A 17 -3.24 1.75 -11.09
C VAL A 17 -2.53 1.60 -9.75
N SER A 18 -2.78 2.51 -8.83
CA SER A 18 -2.29 2.47 -7.46
C SER A 18 -3.43 2.17 -6.51
N ILE A 19 -3.36 1.06 -5.79
CA ILE A 19 -4.37 0.67 -4.80
C ILE A 19 -3.75 0.78 -3.42
N ASP A 20 -4.37 1.57 -2.55
CA ASP A 20 -4.00 1.77 -1.13
C ASP A 20 -2.49 1.96 -0.91
N SER A 21 -1.84 2.71 -1.79
CA SER A 21 -0.39 2.85 -1.79
C SER A 21 0.05 4.32 -1.62
N ALA A 22 1.33 4.52 -1.33
CA ALA A 22 1.91 5.83 -1.13
C ALA A 22 2.78 6.25 -2.32
N PRO A 23 2.84 7.56 -2.64
CA PRO A 23 3.87 8.09 -3.54
C PRO A 23 5.26 7.94 -2.91
N LEU A 24 6.26 7.65 -3.74
CA LEU A 24 7.63 7.46 -3.28
C LEU A 24 8.42 8.77 -3.10
N GLN A 25 7.90 9.88 -3.61
CA GLN A 25 8.57 11.18 -3.48
C GLN A 25 8.57 11.68 -2.05
N ARG A 26 9.70 12.21 -1.64
CA ARG A 26 9.95 12.72 -0.28
C ARG A 26 9.00 13.83 0.15
N SER A 27 8.47 14.58 -0.81
CA SER A 27 7.54 15.68 -0.56
C SER A 27 6.20 15.28 0.05
N TYR A 28 5.87 13.99 0.07
CA TYR A 28 4.63 13.45 0.62
C TYR A 28 4.81 12.78 1.99
N VAL A 29 6.05 12.42 2.35
CA VAL A 29 6.37 11.58 3.50
C VAL A 29 7.30 12.32 4.46
N THR A 30 7.05 12.23 5.74
CA THR A 30 7.88 12.85 6.78
C THR A 30 9.12 12.02 7.09
N ALA A 31 10.15 12.66 7.67
CA ALA A 31 11.34 11.96 8.13
C ALA A 31 11.04 10.92 9.22
N VAL A 32 10.07 11.23 10.08
CA VAL A 32 9.65 10.33 11.16
C VAL A 32 8.99 9.08 10.60
N GLU A 33 8.12 9.20 9.59
CA GLU A 33 7.49 8.05 8.95
C GLU A 33 8.53 7.12 8.31
N ILE A 34 9.52 7.66 7.60
CA ILE A 34 10.60 6.86 7.03
C ILE A 34 11.45 6.21 8.13
N TRP A 35 11.73 6.92 9.20
CA TRP A 35 12.44 6.38 10.35
C TRP A 35 11.70 5.21 11.00
N LEU A 36 10.36 5.30 11.13
CA LEU A 36 9.50 4.23 11.64
C LEU A 36 9.52 3.02 10.71
N LEU A 37 9.34 3.21 9.40
CA LEU A 37 9.36 2.12 8.42
C LEU A 37 10.62 1.27 8.54
N LYS A 38 11.78 1.89 8.73
CA LYS A 38 13.07 1.19 8.89
C LYS A 38 13.18 0.35 10.16
N ARG A 39 12.27 0.54 11.12
CA ARG A 39 12.26 -0.14 12.44
C ARG A 39 11.12 -1.13 12.63
N MET A 40 10.31 -1.38 11.61
CA MET A 40 9.17 -2.28 11.74
C MET A 40 9.55 -3.74 11.99
N GLU A 41 10.74 -4.21 11.53
CA GLU A 41 11.18 -5.57 11.76
C GLU A 41 11.29 -5.94 13.24
N PRO A 42 12.07 -5.23 14.08
CA PRO A 42 12.14 -5.54 15.51
C PRO A 42 10.78 -5.37 16.21
N VAL A 43 9.95 -4.42 15.79
CA VAL A 43 8.60 -4.27 16.33
C VAL A 43 7.79 -5.55 16.10
N TYR A 44 7.73 -6.05 14.87
CA TYR A 44 7.00 -7.27 14.54
C TYR A 44 7.61 -8.53 15.15
N ALA A 45 8.94 -8.58 15.31
CA ALA A 45 9.61 -9.72 15.92
C ALA A 45 9.30 -9.90 17.42
N HIS A 46 9.07 -8.78 18.14
CA HIS A 46 8.87 -8.79 19.59
C HIS A 46 7.42 -8.53 20.01
N TYR A 47 6.56 -8.07 19.09
CA TYR A 47 5.15 -7.86 19.41
C TYR A 47 4.44 -9.22 19.61
N PRO A 48 3.60 -9.41 20.64
CA PRO A 48 2.97 -10.71 20.89
C PRO A 48 2.20 -11.19 19.66
N TRP A 49 2.50 -12.41 19.19
CA TRP A 49 1.97 -12.92 17.91
C TRP A 49 0.45 -12.89 17.83
N LYS A 50 -0.24 -13.26 18.90
CA LYS A 50 -1.71 -13.23 18.98
C LYS A 50 -2.29 -11.84 18.70
N TRP A 51 -1.61 -10.81 19.19
CA TRP A 51 -2.00 -9.42 19.02
C TRP A 51 -1.61 -8.90 17.64
N LEU A 52 -0.45 -9.31 17.14
CA LEU A 52 0.01 -8.99 15.80
C LEU A 52 -0.94 -9.58 14.75
N LEU A 53 -1.34 -10.83 14.91
CA LEU A 53 -2.31 -11.51 14.05
C LEU A 53 -3.66 -10.79 14.03
N LYS A 54 -4.16 -10.39 15.21
CA LYS A 54 -5.40 -9.62 15.31
C LYS A 54 -5.28 -8.24 14.68
N SER A 55 -4.31 -7.44 15.11
CA SER A 55 -4.13 -6.08 14.61
C SER A 55 -3.77 -6.03 13.12
N GLY A 56 -3.01 -6.99 12.62
CA GLY A 56 -2.65 -7.10 11.21
C GLY A 56 -3.85 -7.40 10.32
N SER A 57 -4.73 -8.31 10.74
CA SER A 57 -5.93 -8.64 9.96
C SER A 57 -7.02 -7.55 10.06
N GLU A 58 -7.35 -7.09 11.27
CA GLU A 58 -8.40 -6.09 11.50
C GLU A 58 -7.97 -4.67 11.09
N GLY A 59 -6.66 -4.38 11.14
CA GLY A 59 -6.11 -3.06 10.82
C GLY A 59 -6.11 -2.75 9.32
N VAL A 60 -5.92 -3.77 8.48
CA VAL A 60 -5.77 -3.57 7.03
C VAL A 60 -7.03 -3.88 6.23
N ALA A 61 -7.95 -4.70 6.75
CA ALA A 61 -9.22 -5.03 6.09
C ALA A 61 -10.42 -4.71 6.98
N LYS A 62 -11.55 -4.39 6.38
CA LYS A 62 -12.79 -3.99 7.08
C LYS A 62 -13.92 -4.99 6.91
N THR A 63 -13.93 -5.78 5.84
CA THR A 63 -14.89 -6.87 5.67
C THR A 63 -14.42 -8.14 6.35
N ASP A 64 -15.35 -9.03 6.71
CA ASP A 64 -15.01 -10.33 7.29
C ASP A 64 -14.22 -11.20 6.31
N TYR A 65 -14.55 -11.10 5.02
CA TYR A 65 -13.81 -11.79 3.96
C TYR A 65 -12.36 -11.29 3.87
N GLY A 66 -12.15 -9.98 3.76
CA GLY A 66 -10.80 -9.41 3.69
C GLY A 66 -9.97 -9.73 4.94
N ARG A 67 -10.58 -9.66 6.14
CA ARG A 67 -9.93 -10.03 7.40
C ARG A 67 -9.54 -11.52 7.44
N SER A 68 -10.43 -12.40 6.95
CA SER A 68 -10.15 -13.84 6.94
C SER A 68 -8.97 -14.18 6.03
N LEU A 69 -8.91 -13.58 4.83
CA LEU A 69 -7.79 -13.75 3.90
C LEU A 69 -6.47 -13.27 4.49
N MET A 70 -6.47 -12.08 5.09
CA MET A 70 -5.26 -11.55 5.73
C MET A 70 -4.81 -12.42 6.90
N ARG A 71 -5.77 -12.88 7.72
CA ARG A 71 -5.48 -13.78 8.83
C ARG A 71 -4.91 -15.12 8.35
N GLU A 72 -5.48 -15.72 7.31
CA GLU A 72 -5.00 -16.96 6.70
C GLU A 72 -3.56 -16.80 6.20
N MET A 73 -3.28 -15.72 5.48
CA MET A 73 -1.93 -15.40 5.01
C MET A 73 -0.94 -15.30 6.19
N MET A 74 -1.30 -14.62 7.26
CA MET A 74 -0.43 -14.49 8.44
C MET A 74 -0.23 -15.81 9.17
N LEU A 75 -1.24 -16.69 9.24
CA LEU A 75 -1.17 -18.00 9.89
C LEU A 75 -0.16 -18.95 9.23
N ASN A 76 0.21 -18.73 7.96
CA ASN A 76 1.33 -19.44 7.33
C ASN A 76 2.68 -19.21 8.05
N TYR A 77 2.74 -18.21 8.92
CA TYR A 77 3.92 -17.91 9.75
C TYR A 77 3.71 -18.26 11.23
N ASP A 78 2.64 -18.99 11.58
CA ASP A 78 2.42 -19.43 12.95
C ASP A 78 3.60 -20.31 13.41
N GLY A 79 4.09 -20.05 14.64
CA GLY A 79 5.35 -20.65 15.11
C GLY A 79 6.63 -20.09 14.48
N ASN A 80 6.55 -19.21 13.48
CA ASN A 80 7.72 -18.59 12.82
C ASN A 80 7.58 -17.06 12.65
N GLN A 81 7.16 -16.39 13.71
CA GLN A 81 6.99 -14.93 13.75
C GLN A 81 8.26 -14.18 13.30
N LYS A 82 9.43 -14.69 13.61
CA LYS A 82 10.71 -14.09 13.19
C LYS A 82 10.79 -13.99 11.67
N ARG A 83 10.35 -15.02 10.94
CA ARG A 83 10.32 -15.02 9.49
C ARG A 83 9.31 -14.00 8.92
N TYR A 84 8.12 -13.93 9.52
CA TYR A 84 7.14 -12.90 9.18
C TYR A 84 7.73 -11.49 9.35
N ALA A 85 8.34 -11.20 10.50
CA ALA A 85 8.97 -9.92 10.81
C ALA A 85 10.08 -9.55 9.81
N GLN A 86 10.92 -10.52 9.44
CA GLN A 86 11.99 -10.33 8.45
C GLN A 86 11.43 -9.94 7.06
N ILE A 87 10.41 -10.64 6.58
CA ILE A 87 9.82 -10.39 5.26
C ILE A 87 9.12 -9.03 5.25
N ALA A 88 8.25 -8.77 6.21
CA ALA A 88 7.54 -7.49 6.32
C ALA A 88 8.52 -6.33 6.53
N GLY A 89 9.49 -6.48 7.43
CA GLY A 89 10.52 -5.48 7.71
C GLY A 89 11.41 -5.20 6.50
N HIS A 90 11.73 -6.23 5.70
CA HIS A 90 12.46 -6.05 4.45
C HIS A 90 11.67 -5.19 3.46
N GLY A 91 10.38 -5.45 3.29
CA GLY A 91 9.48 -4.64 2.46
C GLY A 91 9.46 -3.16 2.89
N TYR A 92 9.31 -2.90 4.18
CA TYR A 92 9.34 -1.55 4.73
C TYR A 92 10.70 -0.85 4.56
N ARG A 93 11.83 -1.58 4.69
CA ARG A 93 13.16 -1.01 4.45
C ARG A 93 13.37 -0.63 2.99
N ILE A 94 12.91 -1.47 2.04
CA ILE A 94 12.96 -1.15 0.60
C ILE A 94 12.13 0.09 0.30
N LEU A 95 10.92 0.18 0.86
CA LEU A 95 10.05 1.35 0.72
C LEU A 95 10.74 2.62 1.26
N ALA A 96 11.26 2.56 2.47
CA ALA A 96 11.99 3.67 3.09
C ALA A 96 13.19 4.10 2.25
N ALA A 97 14.00 3.15 1.76
CA ALA A 97 15.16 3.42 0.92
C ALA A 97 14.78 4.09 -0.42
N ALA A 98 13.66 3.69 -1.03
CA ALA A 98 13.14 4.34 -2.23
C ALA A 98 12.72 5.79 -1.96
N MET A 99 12.04 6.03 -0.84
CA MET A 99 11.64 7.38 -0.42
C MET A 99 12.85 8.26 -0.09
N GLU A 100 13.89 7.70 0.56
CA GLU A 100 15.13 8.43 0.88
C GLU A 100 15.92 8.86 -0.37
N LYS A 101 15.90 8.07 -1.43
CA LYS A 101 16.52 8.42 -2.72
C LYS A 101 15.87 9.64 -3.36
N ASN A 102 14.62 9.93 -3.02
CA ASN A 102 13.87 11.10 -3.52
C ASN A 102 13.97 11.31 -5.03
N LEU A 103 13.87 10.22 -5.80
CA LEU A 103 13.90 10.29 -7.25
C LEU A 103 12.60 10.91 -7.79
N PRO A 104 12.61 11.47 -9.01
CA PRO A 104 11.42 12.04 -9.62
C PRO A 104 10.48 10.92 -10.12
N TYR A 105 9.75 10.28 -9.20
CA TYR A 105 8.78 9.22 -9.50
C TYR A 105 7.53 9.80 -10.17
N GLU A 106 7.67 10.40 -11.34
CA GLU A 106 6.58 10.93 -12.13
C GLU A 106 6.00 9.83 -13.03
N LEU A 107 4.68 9.74 -13.06
CA LEU A 107 3.96 8.83 -13.94
C LEU A 107 3.64 9.57 -15.24
N LYS A 108 4.18 9.09 -16.35
CA LYS A 108 3.97 9.66 -17.70
C LYS A 108 2.84 8.98 -18.47
N CYS A 109 2.29 7.90 -17.95
CA CYS A 109 1.17 7.17 -18.54
C CYS A 109 -0.15 7.57 -17.85
N PRO A 110 -1.31 7.29 -18.47
CA PRO A 110 -2.60 7.33 -17.81
C PRO A 110 -2.52 6.62 -16.45
N SER A 111 -3.10 7.21 -15.42
CA SER A 111 -2.94 6.69 -14.06
C SER A 111 -4.22 6.84 -13.25
N LEU A 112 -4.47 5.92 -12.33
CA LEU A 112 -5.60 5.91 -11.42
C LEU A 112 -5.12 5.62 -10.01
N LEU A 113 -5.57 6.41 -9.04
CA LEU A 113 -5.42 6.15 -7.61
C LEU A 113 -6.72 5.57 -7.06
N ILE A 114 -6.61 4.55 -6.24
CA ILE A 114 -7.71 3.91 -5.51
C ILE A 114 -7.32 3.87 -4.04
N CYS A 115 -8.21 4.29 -3.14
CA CYS A 115 -7.93 4.28 -1.70
C CYS A 115 -9.21 4.02 -0.90
N GLY A 116 -9.13 3.12 0.09
CA GLY A 116 -10.21 2.87 1.02
C GLY A 116 -10.47 4.07 1.93
N THR A 117 -11.76 4.40 2.18
CA THR A 117 -12.12 5.52 3.07
C THR A 117 -11.80 5.25 4.53
N GLN A 118 -11.57 3.99 4.90
CA GLN A 118 -11.17 3.56 6.25
C GLN A 118 -9.74 3.00 6.29
N ASP A 119 -8.89 3.41 5.34
CA ASP A 119 -7.48 3.02 5.33
C ASP A 119 -6.69 3.78 6.39
N HIS A 120 -6.44 3.10 7.51
CA HIS A 120 -5.64 3.63 8.62
C HIS A 120 -4.22 3.05 8.66
N ALA A 121 -3.76 2.39 7.59
CA ALA A 121 -2.37 1.92 7.49
C ALA A 121 -1.43 3.11 7.26
N GLY A 122 -0.75 3.51 8.31
CA GLY A 122 0.08 4.70 8.30
C GLY A 122 -0.72 5.98 7.98
N SER A 123 -0.29 6.71 6.97
CA SER A 123 -0.94 7.94 6.51
C SER A 123 -1.53 7.81 5.09
N CYS A 124 -2.00 6.63 4.70
CA CYS A 124 -2.37 6.30 3.32
C CYS A 124 -3.43 7.26 2.74
N ILE A 125 -4.49 7.57 3.51
CA ILE A 125 -5.51 8.56 3.12
C ILE A 125 -4.88 9.93 2.82
N ARG A 126 -4.00 10.40 3.72
CA ARG A 126 -3.30 11.68 3.54
C ARG A 126 -2.40 11.67 2.31
N TYR A 127 -1.69 10.57 2.07
CA TYR A 127 -0.82 10.42 0.90
C TYR A 127 -1.61 10.46 -0.40
N ASN A 128 -2.68 9.69 -0.52
CA ASN A 128 -3.49 9.62 -1.74
C ASN A 128 -4.18 10.96 -2.03
N LYS A 129 -4.70 11.63 -1.00
CA LYS A 129 -5.28 12.98 -1.14
C LYS A 129 -4.26 14.00 -1.65
N ALA A 130 -3.07 14.04 -1.04
CA ALA A 130 -2.00 14.94 -1.44
C ALA A 130 -1.46 14.61 -2.85
N TRP A 131 -1.34 13.33 -3.17
CA TRP A 131 -0.89 12.87 -4.49
C TRP A 131 -1.87 13.31 -5.58
N HIS A 132 -3.17 13.02 -5.40
CA HIS A 132 -4.22 13.51 -6.30
C HIS A 132 -4.18 15.03 -6.47
N GLN A 133 -4.09 15.79 -5.38
CA GLN A 133 -4.09 17.25 -5.42
C GLN A 133 -2.91 17.83 -6.22
N LYS A 134 -1.72 17.26 -6.08
CA LYS A 134 -0.49 17.73 -6.74
C LYS A 134 -0.37 17.26 -8.18
N SER A 135 -0.63 15.96 -8.43
CA SER A 135 -0.44 15.36 -9.76
C SER A 135 -1.66 15.45 -10.67
N LYS A 136 -2.85 15.72 -10.11
CA LYS A 136 -4.15 15.67 -10.80
C LYS A 136 -4.55 14.29 -11.30
N ILE A 137 -3.84 13.23 -10.90
CA ILE A 137 -4.24 11.85 -11.19
C ILE A 137 -5.60 11.60 -10.54
N PRO A 138 -6.58 11.03 -11.27
CA PRO A 138 -7.88 10.69 -10.70
C PRO A 138 -7.75 9.81 -9.46
N LEU A 139 -8.57 10.08 -8.44
CA LEU A 139 -8.62 9.30 -7.20
C LEU A 139 -10.04 8.80 -6.97
N LYS A 140 -10.19 7.48 -6.85
CA LYS A 140 -11.43 6.81 -6.48
C LYS A 140 -11.38 6.39 -5.01
N TRP A 141 -12.30 6.90 -4.23
CA TRP A 141 -12.49 6.48 -2.84
C TRP A 141 -13.40 5.26 -2.79
N ILE A 142 -12.97 4.24 -2.04
CA ILE A 142 -13.74 3.00 -1.86
C ILE A 142 -14.39 3.05 -0.48
N GLU A 143 -15.68 3.30 -0.49
CA GLU A 143 -16.45 3.48 0.75
C GLU A 143 -16.44 2.21 1.62
N GLY A 144 -16.10 2.38 2.91
CA GLY A 144 -16.06 1.32 3.89
C GLY A 144 -14.90 0.33 3.76
N ALA A 145 -13.99 0.51 2.80
CA ALA A 145 -12.81 -0.34 2.65
C ALA A 145 -11.62 0.16 3.46
N GLY A 146 -10.76 -0.76 3.89
CA GLY A 146 -9.48 -0.50 4.56
C GLY A 146 -8.31 -0.42 3.59
N HIS A 147 -7.11 -0.75 4.09
CA HIS A 147 -5.85 -0.77 3.32
C HIS A 147 -5.81 -1.88 2.27
N ASN A 148 -6.58 -2.94 2.44
CA ASN A 148 -6.74 -3.99 1.45
C ASN A 148 -8.07 -3.82 0.72
N SER A 149 -8.30 -2.67 0.10
CA SER A 149 -9.58 -2.37 -0.58
C SER A 149 -9.91 -3.37 -1.67
N ASN A 150 -8.90 -3.95 -2.32
CA ASN A 150 -9.04 -5.01 -3.30
C ASN A 150 -9.60 -6.33 -2.74
N THR A 151 -9.41 -6.60 -1.45
CA THR A 151 -10.02 -7.77 -0.78
C THR A 151 -11.31 -7.40 -0.06
N ASP A 152 -11.47 -6.14 0.34
CA ASP A 152 -12.70 -5.66 0.97
C ASP A 152 -13.85 -5.49 -0.03
N LYS A 153 -13.54 -5.07 -1.27
CA LYS A 153 -14.51 -4.75 -2.33
C LYS A 153 -14.01 -5.25 -3.71
N PRO A 154 -13.74 -6.56 -3.87
CA PRO A 154 -13.08 -7.10 -5.06
C PRO A 154 -13.82 -6.79 -6.37
N GLU A 155 -15.15 -6.93 -6.40
CA GLU A 155 -15.93 -6.69 -7.62
C GLU A 155 -15.83 -5.22 -8.07
N LEU A 156 -15.93 -4.28 -7.11
CA LEU A 156 -15.82 -2.86 -7.40
C LEU A 156 -14.42 -2.49 -7.90
N ILE A 157 -13.39 -3.02 -7.25
CA ILE A 157 -11.98 -2.77 -7.65
C ILE A 157 -11.72 -3.34 -9.03
N ASN A 158 -12.16 -4.56 -9.32
CA ASN A 158 -11.99 -5.18 -10.64
C ASN A 158 -12.70 -4.36 -11.73
N SER A 159 -13.94 -3.92 -11.49
CA SER A 159 -14.68 -3.06 -12.43
C SER A 159 -13.95 -1.75 -12.71
N LEU A 160 -13.40 -1.09 -11.68
CA LEU A 160 -12.63 0.14 -11.85
C LEU A 160 -11.34 -0.09 -12.65
N ILE A 161 -10.67 -1.23 -12.47
CA ILE A 161 -9.47 -1.59 -13.25
C ILE A 161 -9.85 -1.86 -14.71
N GLU A 162 -10.95 -2.59 -14.95
CA GLU A 162 -11.45 -2.90 -16.30
C GLU A 162 -11.86 -1.62 -17.04
N GLU A 163 -12.63 -0.73 -16.40
CA GLU A 163 -13.00 0.58 -16.95
C GLU A 163 -11.77 1.42 -17.31
N PHE A 164 -10.79 1.46 -16.40
CA PHE A 164 -9.55 2.18 -16.63
C PHE A 164 -8.76 1.59 -17.82
N ALA A 165 -8.62 0.26 -17.87
CA ALA A 165 -7.89 -0.44 -18.93
C ALA A 165 -8.57 -0.29 -20.30
N ALA A 166 -9.89 -0.23 -20.35
CA ALA A 166 -10.64 0.00 -21.58
C ALA A 166 -10.54 1.44 -22.11
N GLY A 167 -10.13 2.38 -21.26
CA GLY A 167 -10.02 3.81 -21.58
C GLY A 167 -8.62 4.28 -22.05
N ILE A 168 -7.64 3.35 -22.13
CA ILE A 168 -6.24 3.66 -22.47
C ILE A 168 -5.76 2.96 -23.73
#